data_cdf3d68c9b7a75d24f4dfb60191609d5
#
_entry.id   cdf3d68c9b7a75d24f4dfb60191609d5
#
_cell.length_a   1.000
_cell.length_b   1.000
_cell.length_c   1.000
_cell.angle_alpha   90.00
_cell.angle_beta   90.00
_cell.angle_gamma   90.00
#
_symmetry.space_group_name_H-M   'P 1'
#
loop_
_entity.id
_entity.type
_entity.pdbx_description
1 polymer ?
#
loop_
_entity_poly.entity_id
_entity_poly.type
_entity_poly.pdbx_seq_one_letter_code
_entity_poly.pdbx_strand_id
1 'polypeptide(L)'
;WQHDYGTIIDQELIAHRAGTLPIGLPKENPPFRLDKELKVKIQQAHPDAYFGRILSGDTFLNCKETRQQLFKKFQAQAIEMEGAAIAQVAEQFGVRCMIVRSLSDLSGEESMEDFPTFLKEAAARSYRVVNAILGVL
;
A
#
# COMPACT_ATOMS: atom_id res chain seq x y z
N TRP A 1 2.80 2.62 4.58
CA TRP A 1 3.10 2.82 3.14
C TRP A 1 4.16 3.89 2.93
N GLN A 2 4.71 3.94 1.73
CA GLN A 2 5.76 4.88 1.32
C GLN A 2 5.55 5.19 -0.15
N HIS A 3 5.67 6.47 -0.53
CA HIS A 3 5.46 6.90 -1.92
C HIS A 3 6.59 6.45 -2.83
N ASP A 4 7.83 6.66 -2.40
CA ASP A 4 9.00 6.27 -3.14
C ASP A 4 9.92 5.40 -2.28
N TYR A 5 10.42 4.31 -2.85
CA TYR A 5 11.24 3.34 -2.11
C TYR A 5 12.73 3.40 -2.43
N GLY A 6 13.12 4.19 -3.44
CA GLY A 6 14.53 4.28 -3.77
C GLY A 6 14.85 5.20 -4.95
N THR A 7 16.12 5.44 -5.13
CA THR A 7 16.73 6.14 -6.26
C THR A 7 17.72 5.21 -6.95
N ILE A 8 17.75 5.19 -8.27
CA ILE A 8 18.73 4.43 -9.04
C ILE A 8 19.89 5.36 -9.41
N ILE A 9 21.09 5.05 -8.96
CA ILE A 9 22.32 5.75 -9.29
C ILE A 9 23.31 4.70 -9.77
N ASP A 10 23.89 4.91 -10.95
CA ASP A 10 24.88 4.02 -11.57
C ASP A 10 24.45 2.53 -11.61
N GLN A 11 23.17 2.31 -11.94
CA GLN A 11 22.51 0.99 -12.00
C GLN A 11 22.34 0.31 -10.62
N GLU A 12 22.63 0.98 -9.53
CA GLU A 12 22.42 0.51 -8.18
C GLU A 12 21.18 1.16 -7.56
N LEU A 13 20.32 0.34 -6.94
CA LEU A 13 19.16 0.81 -6.19
C LEU A 13 19.57 1.25 -4.79
N ILE A 14 19.60 2.56 -4.57
CA ILE A 14 19.73 3.15 -3.24
C ILE A 14 18.34 3.26 -2.64
N ALA A 15 17.98 2.31 -1.79
CA ALA A 15 16.66 2.29 -1.20
C ALA A 15 16.52 3.37 -0.13
N HIS A 16 15.43 4.13 -0.21
CA HIS A 16 15.09 5.12 0.81
C HIS A 16 14.52 4.45 2.07
N ARG A 17 14.82 5.04 3.20
CA ARG A 17 14.16 4.66 4.44
C ARG A 17 12.69 5.08 4.39
N ALA A 18 11.79 4.23 4.92
CA ALA A 18 10.36 4.54 4.96
C ALA A 18 10.10 5.91 5.60
N GLY A 19 9.36 6.78 4.91
CA GLY A 19 9.06 8.13 5.34
C GLY A 19 10.14 9.18 5.08
N THR A 20 11.22 8.87 4.32
CA THR A 20 12.21 9.86 3.89
C THR A 20 11.87 10.42 2.52
N LEU A 21 12.17 11.69 2.31
CA LEU A 21 12.12 12.31 0.98
C LEU A 21 13.42 12.03 0.24
N PRO A 22 13.37 11.83 -1.11
CA PRO A 22 14.54 11.52 -1.92
C PRO A 22 15.54 12.68 -2.04
N ILE A 23 15.11 13.90 -1.75
CA ILE A 23 15.92 15.12 -1.89
C ILE A 23 15.87 15.92 -0.58
N GLY A 24 17.03 16.21 -0.01
CA GLY A 24 17.17 17.02 1.21
C GLY A 24 17.64 16.24 2.43
N LEU A 25 17.70 16.91 3.57
CA LEU A 25 18.00 16.27 4.85
C LEU A 25 16.89 15.25 5.16
N PRO A 26 17.24 14.05 5.62
CA PRO A 26 16.26 13.02 5.94
C PRO A 26 15.33 13.54 7.06
N LYS A 27 14.19 14.08 6.69
CA LYS A 27 13.09 14.21 7.61
C LYS A 27 12.49 12.81 7.74
N GLU A 28 12.58 12.24 8.91
CA GLU A 28 11.84 11.03 9.23
C GLU A 28 10.35 11.40 9.31
N ASN A 29 9.65 11.31 8.20
CA ASN A 29 8.21 11.33 8.25
C ASN A 29 7.75 9.93 8.66
N PRO A 30 6.95 9.82 9.72
CA PRO A 30 6.37 8.54 10.07
C PRO A 30 5.48 8.07 8.93
N PRO A 31 5.33 6.75 8.70
CA PRO A 31 4.39 6.25 7.73
C PRO A 31 2.99 6.74 8.07
N PHE A 32 2.19 7.09 7.05
CA PHE A 32 0.78 7.42 7.24
C PHE A 32 0.07 6.27 7.97
N ARG A 33 -0.69 6.57 8.99
CA ARG A 33 -1.29 5.56 9.84
C ARG A 33 -2.80 5.70 9.87
N LEU A 34 -3.47 4.56 9.83
CA LEU A 34 -4.89 4.50 10.11
C LEU A 34 -5.13 4.82 11.59
N ASP A 35 -6.18 5.60 11.86
CA ASP A 35 -6.66 5.86 13.20
C ASP A 35 -6.97 4.56 13.95
N LYS A 36 -6.60 4.49 15.24
CA LYS A 36 -6.75 3.25 16.02
C LYS A 36 -8.21 2.89 16.28
N GLU A 37 -9.04 3.87 16.57
CA GLU A 37 -10.46 3.65 16.84
C GLU A 37 -11.16 3.15 15.57
N LEU A 38 -10.88 3.81 14.45
CA LEU A 38 -11.40 3.40 13.14
C LEU A 38 -10.96 1.98 12.78
N LYS A 39 -9.69 1.63 13.05
CA LYS A 39 -9.20 0.26 12.85
C LYS A 39 -10.02 -0.78 13.62
N VAL A 40 -10.32 -0.52 14.90
CA VAL A 40 -11.13 -1.42 15.73
C VAL A 40 -12.52 -1.58 15.16
N LYS A 41 -13.19 -0.49 14.81
CA LYS A 41 -14.53 -0.51 14.21
C LYS A 41 -14.58 -1.36 12.93
N ILE A 42 -13.60 -1.16 12.05
CA ILE A 42 -13.50 -1.91 10.79
C ILE A 42 -13.27 -3.40 11.07
N GLN A 43 -12.39 -3.73 12.00
CA GLN A 43 -12.10 -5.13 12.33
C GLN A 43 -13.33 -5.86 12.90
N GLN A 44 -14.18 -5.14 13.64
CA GLN A 44 -15.44 -5.68 14.13
C GLN A 44 -16.48 -5.88 13.04
N ALA A 45 -16.58 -4.89 12.11
CA ALA A 45 -17.55 -4.96 11.00
C ALA A 45 -17.11 -5.94 9.89
N HIS A 46 -15.81 -6.13 9.72
CA HIS A 46 -15.24 -7.02 8.70
C HIS A 46 -14.05 -7.81 9.28
N PRO A 47 -14.31 -8.91 10.00
CA PRO A 47 -13.26 -9.71 10.66
C PRO A 47 -12.18 -10.23 9.70
N ASP A 48 -12.53 -10.49 8.44
CA ASP A 48 -11.61 -10.98 7.41
C ASP A 48 -10.73 -9.87 6.81
N ALA A 49 -10.91 -8.61 7.20
CA ALA A 49 -10.05 -7.52 6.74
C ALA A 49 -8.65 -7.66 7.34
N TYR A 50 -7.66 -7.68 6.47
CA TYR A 50 -6.27 -7.74 6.88
C TYR A 50 -5.68 -6.33 6.98
N PHE A 51 -5.00 -6.04 8.10
CA PHE A 51 -4.34 -4.75 8.33
C PHE A 51 -2.84 -4.91 8.20
N GLY A 52 -2.26 -4.21 7.27
CA GLY A 52 -0.84 -4.32 7.00
C GLY A 52 -0.26 -3.05 6.40
N ARG A 53 1.04 -3.08 6.18
CA ARG A 53 1.74 -2.01 5.48
C ARG A 53 1.58 -2.20 3.98
N ILE A 54 1.22 -1.12 3.31
CA ILE A 54 1.17 -1.02 1.85
C ILE A 54 2.32 -0.10 1.42
N LEU A 55 3.09 -0.53 0.43
CA LEU A 55 4.06 0.32 -0.26
C LEU A 55 3.44 0.89 -1.52
N SER A 56 3.71 2.16 -1.77
CA SER A 56 3.42 2.78 -3.06
C SER A 56 4.72 3.14 -3.76
N GLY A 57 4.77 2.94 -5.07
CA GLY A 57 5.91 3.31 -5.89
C GLY A 57 5.53 3.33 -7.37
N ASP A 58 6.18 4.15 -8.18
CA ASP A 58 5.87 4.36 -9.60
C ASP A 58 6.42 3.23 -10.49
N THR A 59 6.40 2.01 -9.97
CA THR A 59 6.94 0.84 -10.66
C THR A 59 5.97 -0.33 -10.56
N PHE A 60 5.56 -0.86 -11.71
CA PHE A 60 4.85 -2.13 -11.75
C PHE A 60 5.80 -3.26 -11.36
N LEU A 61 5.50 -3.94 -10.28
CA LEU A 61 6.35 -5.00 -9.73
C LEU A 61 5.92 -6.37 -10.27
N ASN A 62 6.72 -6.91 -11.19
CA ASN A 62 6.58 -8.28 -11.69
C ASN A 62 7.90 -9.06 -11.50
N CYS A 63 8.37 -9.15 -10.25
CA CYS A 63 9.61 -9.84 -9.92
C CYS A 63 9.53 -10.39 -8.49
N LYS A 64 9.60 -11.70 -8.37
CA LYS A 64 9.49 -12.42 -7.09
C LYS A 64 10.62 -12.05 -6.11
N GLU A 65 11.82 -11.93 -6.60
CA GLU A 65 13.00 -11.60 -5.80
C GLU A 65 12.90 -10.19 -5.22
N THR A 66 12.53 -9.22 -6.04
CA THR A 66 12.34 -7.82 -5.59
C THR A 66 11.19 -7.73 -4.59
N ARG A 67 10.08 -8.45 -4.80
CA ARG A 67 8.99 -8.54 -3.84
C ARG A 67 9.47 -9.04 -2.48
N GLN A 68 10.28 -10.10 -2.46
CA GLN A 68 10.82 -10.65 -1.22
C GLN A 68 11.77 -9.68 -0.52
N GLN A 69 12.59 -8.95 -1.27
CA GLN A 69 13.48 -7.92 -0.72
C GLN A 69 12.69 -6.78 -0.09
N LEU A 70 11.66 -6.28 -0.77
CA LEU A 70 10.79 -5.22 -0.27
C LEU A 70 10.02 -5.69 0.98
N PHE A 71 9.50 -6.91 0.98
CA PHE A 71 8.88 -7.49 2.17
C PHE A 71 9.85 -7.54 3.35
N LYS A 72 11.05 -8.06 3.16
CA LYS A 72 12.07 -8.17 4.22
C LYS A 72 12.46 -6.78 4.74
N LYS A 73 12.66 -5.82 3.84
CA LYS A 73 13.14 -4.48 4.19
C LYS A 73 12.07 -3.62 4.86
N PHE A 74 10.86 -3.63 4.33
CA PHE A 74 9.79 -2.71 4.76
C PHE A 74 8.67 -3.39 5.55
N GLN A 75 8.69 -4.72 5.66
CA GLN A 75 7.60 -5.50 6.28
C GLN A 75 6.24 -5.20 5.64
N ALA A 76 6.23 -5.03 4.31
CA ALA A 76 5.06 -4.66 3.55
C ALA A 76 4.30 -5.90 3.08
N GLN A 77 2.99 -5.89 3.22
CA GLN A 77 2.10 -6.97 2.82
C GLN A 77 1.51 -6.76 1.42
N ALA A 78 1.52 -5.54 0.93
CA ALA A 78 1.04 -5.20 -0.41
C ALA A 78 1.88 -4.09 -1.03
N ILE A 79 1.89 -4.06 -2.37
CA ILE A 79 2.55 -3.05 -3.18
C ILE A 79 1.54 -2.56 -4.21
N GLU A 80 1.47 -1.26 -4.38
CA GLU A 80 0.59 -0.57 -5.32
C GLU A 80 1.24 0.77 -5.76
N MET A 81 0.54 1.62 -6.48
CA MET A 81 1.18 2.76 -7.13
C MET A 81 0.62 4.14 -6.72
N GLU A 82 -0.51 4.23 -6.00
CA GLU A 82 -1.19 5.52 -5.76
C GLU A 82 -1.43 5.88 -4.28
N GLY A 83 -1.53 4.89 -3.42
CA GLY A 83 -2.06 5.07 -2.06
C GLY A 83 -1.28 6.06 -1.21
N ALA A 84 0.06 6.05 -1.25
CA ALA A 84 0.85 6.97 -0.46
C ALA A 84 0.75 8.42 -0.96
N ALA A 85 0.63 8.64 -2.27
CA ALA A 85 0.40 9.97 -2.84
C ALA A 85 -0.94 10.55 -2.37
N ILE A 86 -2.00 9.75 -2.41
CA ILE A 86 -3.33 10.14 -1.90
C ILE A 86 -3.26 10.45 -0.40
N ALA A 87 -2.60 9.60 0.39
CA ALA A 87 -2.45 9.80 1.83
C ALA A 87 -1.66 11.06 2.17
N GLN A 88 -0.63 11.39 1.39
CA GLN A 88 0.16 12.61 1.56
C GLN A 88 -0.70 13.86 1.34
N VAL A 89 -1.51 13.89 0.31
CA VAL A 89 -2.42 15.00 0.04
C VAL A 89 -3.47 15.12 1.16
N ALA A 90 -4.07 14.01 1.56
CA ALA A 90 -5.05 14.00 2.65
C ALA A 90 -4.46 14.56 3.96
N GLU A 91 -3.23 14.19 4.29
CA GLU A 91 -2.53 14.71 5.48
C GLU A 91 -2.30 16.21 5.39
N GLN A 92 -1.88 16.72 4.22
CA GLN A 92 -1.70 18.17 4.02
C GLN A 92 -2.98 18.98 4.22
N PHE A 93 -4.12 18.41 3.89
CA PHE A 93 -5.43 19.04 4.08
C PHE A 93 -6.11 18.68 5.41
N GLY A 94 -5.44 17.95 6.29
CA GLY A 94 -6.02 17.52 7.57
C GLY A 94 -7.22 16.57 7.43
N VAL A 95 -7.31 15.85 6.31
CA VAL A 95 -8.38 14.89 6.03
C VAL A 95 -7.95 13.49 6.43
N ARG A 96 -8.82 12.78 7.15
CA ARG A 96 -8.56 11.37 7.46
C ARG A 96 -8.55 10.54 6.18
N CYS A 97 -7.56 9.66 6.05
CA CYS A 97 -7.38 8.83 4.88
C CYS A 97 -7.23 7.36 5.27
N MET A 98 -7.80 6.49 4.46
CA MET A 98 -7.61 5.05 4.56
C MET A 98 -7.49 4.46 3.17
N ILE A 99 -6.54 3.55 3.00
CA ILE A 99 -6.32 2.83 1.74
C ILE A 99 -6.83 1.41 1.91
N VAL A 100 -7.77 1.03 1.05
CA VAL A 100 -8.31 -0.34 0.95
C VAL A 100 -7.87 -0.93 -0.38
N ARG A 101 -7.32 -2.14 -0.34
CA ARG A 101 -6.91 -2.87 -1.55
C ARG A 101 -7.35 -4.33 -1.47
N SER A 102 -7.81 -4.86 -2.58
CA SER A 102 -7.86 -6.30 -2.83
C SER A 102 -6.64 -6.70 -3.62
N LEU A 103 -5.99 -7.77 -3.21
CA LEU A 103 -4.83 -8.29 -3.94
C LEU A 103 -5.34 -9.07 -5.15
N SER A 104 -4.83 -8.70 -6.32
CA SER A 104 -5.20 -9.30 -7.61
C SER A 104 -4.25 -10.40 -8.05
N ASP A 105 -3.01 -10.37 -7.56
CA ASP A 105 -1.95 -11.30 -7.95
C ASP A 105 -0.84 -11.39 -6.88
N LEU A 106 0.09 -12.29 -7.07
CA LEU A 106 1.24 -12.47 -6.20
C LEU A 106 2.52 -11.80 -6.74
N SER A 107 2.41 -10.91 -7.73
CA SER A 107 3.56 -10.25 -8.37
C SER A 107 4.60 -11.27 -8.87
N GLY A 108 4.21 -12.16 -9.74
CA GLY A 108 5.03 -13.20 -10.37
C GLY A 108 4.74 -13.30 -11.87
N GLU A 109 5.31 -14.32 -12.53
CA GLU A 109 5.13 -14.53 -13.98
C GLU A 109 3.67 -14.74 -14.39
N GLU A 110 2.84 -15.25 -13.48
CA GLU A 110 1.41 -15.51 -13.69
C GLU A 110 0.52 -14.27 -13.49
N SER A 111 1.07 -13.16 -12.95
CA SER A 111 0.27 -11.98 -12.57
C SER A 111 -0.47 -11.33 -13.72
N MET A 112 0.06 -11.41 -14.94
CA MET A 112 -0.57 -10.83 -16.13
C MET A 112 -1.68 -11.72 -16.72
N GLU A 113 -1.60 -13.02 -16.56
CA GLU A 113 -2.61 -13.96 -17.06
C GLU A 113 -3.83 -14.02 -16.13
N ASP A 114 -3.61 -13.90 -14.84
CA ASP A 114 -4.64 -14.00 -13.81
C ASP A 114 -5.46 -12.70 -13.63
N PHE A 115 -4.87 -11.55 -13.93
CA PHE A 115 -5.50 -10.26 -13.67
C PHE A 115 -6.92 -10.10 -14.22
N PRO A 116 -7.24 -10.45 -15.51
CA PRO A 116 -8.60 -10.33 -16.01
C PRO A 116 -9.60 -11.23 -15.30
N THR A 117 -9.17 -12.41 -14.89
CA THR A 117 -10.02 -13.40 -14.21
C THR A 117 -10.39 -12.94 -12.81
N PHE A 118 -9.43 -12.38 -12.07
CA PHE A 118 -9.61 -11.91 -10.70
C PHE A 118 -10.21 -10.52 -10.58
N LEU A 119 -10.20 -9.71 -11.64
CA LEU A 119 -10.62 -8.30 -11.58
C LEU A 119 -12.03 -8.11 -11.00
N LYS A 120 -13.01 -8.88 -11.45
CA LYS A 120 -14.38 -8.79 -10.96
C LYS A 120 -14.49 -9.18 -9.48
N GLU A 121 -13.80 -10.23 -9.10
CA GLU A 121 -13.80 -10.72 -7.72
C GLU A 121 -13.07 -9.76 -6.77
N ALA A 122 -11.92 -9.23 -7.19
CA ALA A 122 -11.17 -8.23 -6.44
C ALA A 122 -12.00 -6.95 -6.25
N ALA A 123 -12.67 -6.47 -7.29
CA ALA A 123 -13.58 -5.32 -7.21
C ALA A 123 -14.74 -5.57 -6.24
N ALA A 124 -15.38 -6.74 -6.31
CA ALA A 124 -16.46 -7.10 -5.41
C ALA A 124 -16.02 -7.21 -3.94
N ARG A 125 -14.80 -7.71 -3.69
CA ARG A 125 -14.21 -7.75 -2.33
C ARG A 125 -13.95 -6.35 -1.82
N SER A 126 -13.30 -5.48 -2.59
CA SER A 126 -13.06 -4.09 -2.22
C SER A 126 -14.36 -3.36 -1.91
N TYR A 127 -15.38 -3.52 -2.74
CA TYR A 127 -16.69 -2.91 -2.55
C TYR A 127 -17.34 -3.34 -1.21
N ARG A 128 -17.31 -4.63 -0.87
CA ARG A 128 -17.86 -5.12 0.40
C ARG A 128 -17.15 -4.51 1.61
N VAL A 129 -15.82 -4.42 1.56
CA VAL A 129 -15.03 -3.82 2.65
C VAL A 129 -15.34 -2.32 2.78
N VAL A 130 -15.38 -1.59 1.66
CA VAL A 130 -15.71 -0.15 1.67
C VAL A 130 -17.11 0.09 2.23
N ASN A 131 -18.11 -0.70 1.82
CA ASN A 131 -19.46 -0.56 2.36
C ASN A 131 -19.55 -0.87 3.85
N ALA A 132 -18.86 -1.91 4.33
CA ALA A 132 -18.78 -2.19 5.76
C ALA A 132 -18.17 -1.03 6.55
N ILE A 133 -17.15 -0.39 6.00
CA ILE A 133 -16.49 0.78 6.59
C ILE A 133 -17.45 1.97 6.64
N LEU A 134 -18.14 2.27 5.54
CA LEU A 134 -19.11 3.37 5.50
C LEU A 134 -20.27 3.17 6.48
N GLY A 135 -20.60 1.92 6.78
CA GLY A 135 -21.64 1.60 7.77
C GLY A 135 -21.22 1.79 9.24
N VAL A 136 -19.92 2.00 9.51
CA VAL A 136 -19.39 2.17 10.89
C VAL A 136 -18.76 3.54 11.15
N LEU A 137 -18.72 4.43 10.12
CA LEU A 137 -18.28 5.82 10.23
C LEU A 137 -19.38 6.69 10.79
#